data_547722d39ff02a03d1de5592803e6fec
#
_entry.id   547722d39ff02a03d1de5592803e6fec
#
_cell.length_a   1.000
_cell.length_b   1.000
_cell.length_c   1.000
_cell.angle_alpha   90.00
_cell.angle_beta   90.00
_cell.angle_gamma   90.00
#
_symmetry.space_group_name_H-M   'P 1'
#
loop_
_entity.id
_entity.type
_entity.pdbx_description
1 polymer ?
#
loop_
_entity_poly.entity_id
_entity_poly.type
_entity_poly.pdbx_seq_one_letter_code
_entity_poly.pdbx_strand_id
1 'polypeptide(L)'
;MENIYAYSAPEIITKLGARFREYRQLYGLTLKEVAEKAGLSVMTIQKFESGTAKDVTMTTILRLLRVINQLENIEALLPEIPESPYRKGERLKVKG
;
A
#
# COMPACT_ATOMS: atom_id res chain seq x y z
N MET A 1 9.89 -2.40 9.02
CA MET A 1 9.16 -1.85 10.19
C MET A 1 9.10 -2.92 11.28
N GLU A 2 9.81 -2.71 12.35
CA GLU A 2 9.65 -3.54 13.52
C GLU A 2 8.32 -3.23 14.14
N ASN A 3 7.72 -4.06 14.85
CA ASN A 3 6.47 -3.84 15.58
C ASN A 3 5.52 -2.81 14.93
N ILE A 4 4.98 -3.19 13.81
CA ILE A 4 4.06 -2.33 13.05
C ILE A 4 2.86 -1.87 13.88
N TYR A 5 2.47 -2.64 14.87
CA TYR A 5 1.33 -2.29 15.73
C TYR A 5 1.59 -1.07 16.61
N ALA A 6 2.87 -0.66 16.75
CA ALA A 6 3.22 0.54 17.49
C ALA A 6 3.00 1.82 16.68
N TYR A 7 2.73 1.72 15.39
CA TYR A 7 2.57 2.87 14.52
C TYR A 7 1.11 3.19 14.29
N SER A 8 0.80 4.49 14.21
CA SER A 8 -0.52 4.94 13.79
C SER A 8 -0.69 4.72 12.28
N ALA A 9 -1.93 4.75 11.81
CA ALA A 9 -2.19 4.64 10.38
C ALA A 9 -1.47 5.73 9.58
N PRO A 10 -1.51 7.01 9.96
CA PRO A 10 -0.75 8.03 9.23
C PRO A 10 0.76 7.77 9.21
N GLU A 11 1.32 7.24 10.29
CA GLU A 11 2.74 6.90 10.32
C GLU A 11 3.07 5.78 9.34
N ILE A 12 2.20 4.77 9.25
CA ILE A 12 2.38 3.67 8.31
C ILE A 12 2.29 4.19 6.88
N ILE A 13 1.32 5.06 6.60
CA ILE A 13 1.17 5.65 5.27
C ILE A 13 2.41 6.45 4.90
N THR A 14 2.95 7.22 5.84
CA THR A 14 4.18 7.99 5.61
C THR A 14 5.35 7.07 5.24
N LYS A 15 5.49 5.95 5.94
CA LYS A 15 6.56 4.99 5.63
C LYS A 15 6.37 4.34 4.27
N LEU A 16 5.13 4.03 3.92
CA LEU A 16 4.82 3.47 2.60
C LEU A 16 5.16 4.46 1.49
N GLY A 17 4.83 5.73 1.69
CA GLY A 17 5.15 6.77 0.72
C GLY A 17 6.65 6.93 0.49
N ALA A 18 7.43 6.90 1.58
CA ALA A 18 8.87 6.97 1.49
C ALA A 18 9.43 5.74 0.75
N ARG A 19 8.90 4.56 1.02
CA ARG A 19 9.31 3.33 0.35
C ARG A 19 8.93 3.37 -1.13
N PHE A 20 7.76 3.89 -1.45
CA PHE A 20 7.34 4.06 -2.84
C PHE A 20 8.33 4.93 -3.61
N ARG A 21 8.77 6.03 -2.99
CA ARG A 21 9.76 6.91 -3.60
C ARG A 21 11.04 6.15 -3.93
N GLU A 22 11.49 5.28 -3.03
CA GLU A 22 12.69 4.47 -3.27
C GLU A 22 12.52 3.58 -4.51
N TYR A 23 11.37 2.92 -4.63
CA TYR A 23 11.07 2.10 -5.81
C TYR A 23 11.00 2.94 -7.08
N ARG A 24 10.35 4.09 -7.00
CA ARG A 24 10.26 4.99 -8.16
C ARG A 24 11.65 5.39 -8.65
N GLN A 25 12.52 5.76 -7.71
CA GLN A 25 13.89 6.15 -8.03
C GLN A 25 14.70 4.97 -8.56
N LEU A 26 14.49 3.79 -8.00
CA LEU A 26 15.15 2.57 -8.46
C LEU A 26 14.82 2.29 -9.94
N TYR A 27 13.58 2.51 -10.33
CA TYR A 27 13.18 2.32 -11.73
C TYR A 27 13.45 3.52 -12.61
N GLY A 28 14.05 4.58 -12.05
CA GLY A 28 14.38 5.77 -12.83
C GLY A 28 13.18 6.56 -13.32
N LEU A 29 12.05 6.48 -12.63
CA LEU A 29 10.83 7.15 -13.05
C LEU A 29 10.69 8.52 -12.40
N THR A 30 10.26 9.50 -13.20
CA THR A 30 9.91 10.83 -12.68
C THR A 30 8.50 10.78 -12.09
N LEU A 31 8.18 11.78 -11.26
CA LEU A 31 6.82 11.93 -10.74
C LEU A 31 5.81 12.04 -11.87
N LYS A 32 6.18 12.78 -12.93
CA LYS A 32 5.31 12.96 -14.09
C LYS A 32 5.02 11.63 -14.79
N GLU A 33 6.06 10.82 -14.97
CA GLU A 33 5.90 9.52 -15.62
C GLU A 33 4.99 8.61 -14.80
N VAL A 34 5.17 8.56 -13.49
CA VAL A 34 4.33 7.77 -12.63
C VAL A 34 2.87 8.27 -12.68
N ALA A 35 2.70 9.60 -12.64
CA ALA A 35 1.37 10.19 -12.71
C ALA A 35 0.64 9.78 -13.99
N GLU A 36 1.33 9.82 -15.12
CA GLU A 36 0.77 9.42 -16.41
C GLU A 36 0.40 7.93 -16.43
N LYS A 37 1.31 7.09 -15.95
CA LYS A 37 1.09 5.64 -15.95
C LYS A 37 -0.02 5.24 -14.97
N ALA A 38 -0.11 5.90 -13.84
CA ALA A 38 -1.08 5.56 -12.81
C ALA A 38 -2.43 6.23 -13.00
N GLY A 39 -2.51 7.23 -13.86
CA GLY A 39 -3.73 8.02 -14.00
C GLY A 39 -4.02 8.87 -12.78
N LEU A 40 -2.96 9.42 -12.17
CA LEU A 40 -3.05 10.23 -10.94
C LEU A 40 -2.40 11.58 -11.20
N SER A 41 -2.68 12.56 -10.35
CA SER A 41 -1.98 13.83 -10.42
C SER A 41 -0.59 13.71 -9.79
N VAL A 42 0.34 14.52 -10.26
CA VAL A 42 1.68 14.60 -9.67
C VAL A 42 1.58 14.98 -8.20
N MET A 43 0.67 15.89 -7.86
CA MET A 43 0.49 16.33 -6.49
C MET A 43 0.08 15.18 -5.56
N THR A 44 -0.79 14.30 -6.01
CA THR A 44 -1.21 13.14 -5.23
C THR A 44 -0.02 12.27 -4.87
N ILE A 45 0.85 12.01 -5.86
CA ILE A 45 2.03 11.17 -5.64
C ILE A 45 3.03 11.88 -4.75
N GLN A 46 3.26 13.16 -5.00
CA GLN A 46 4.21 13.94 -4.23
C GLN A 46 3.83 14.00 -2.76
N LYS A 47 2.56 14.20 -2.45
CA LYS A 47 2.08 14.21 -1.07
C LYS A 47 2.23 12.86 -0.41
N PHE A 48 2.02 11.78 -1.15
CA PHE A 48 2.23 10.44 -0.64
C PHE A 48 3.70 10.22 -0.29
N GLU A 49 4.60 10.54 -1.20
CA GLU A 49 6.04 10.33 -1.01
C GLU A 49 6.63 11.20 0.11
N SER A 50 6.13 12.42 0.27
CA SER A 50 6.66 13.35 1.25
C SER A 50 6.11 13.16 2.66
N GLY A 51 5.13 12.29 2.82
CA GLY A 51 4.49 12.08 4.12
C GLY A 51 3.44 13.14 4.46
N THR A 52 3.09 14.00 3.52
CA THR A 52 2.07 15.02 3.72
C THR A 52 0.66 14.43 3.65
N ALA A 53 0.47 13.39 2.83
CA ALA A 53 -0.80 12.70 2.76
C ALA A 53 -0.96 11.84 4.01
N LYS A 54 -2.00 12.12 4.79
CA LYS A 54 -2.30 11.36 6.00
C LYS A 54 -3.29 10.23 5.75
N ASP A 55 -3.85 10.22 4.56
CA ASP A 55 -4.85 9.24 4.15
C ASP A 55 -4.70 9.01 2.65
N VAL A 56 -4.76 7.76 2.23
CA VAL A 56 -4.60 7.38 0.82
C VAL A 56 -5.62 6.29 0.52
N THR A 57 -6.35 6.46 -0.58
CA THR A 57 -7.33 5.43 -0.94
C THR A 57 -6.64 4.17 -1.42
N MET A 58 -7.31 3.04 -1.24
CA MET A 58 -6.81 1.77 -1.74
C MET A 58 -6.65 1.79 -3.25
N THR A 59 -7.56 2.44 -3.97
CA THR A 59 -7.45 2.56 -5.43
C THR A 59 -6.14 3.24 -5.82
N THR A 60 -5.77 4.31 -5.12
CA THR A 60 -4.50 4.99 -5.36
C THR A 60 -3.33 4.04 -5.13
N ILE A 61 -3.35 3.31 -4.02
CA ILE A 61 -2.29 2.35 -3.70
C ILE A 61 -2.16 1.28 -4.80
N LEU A 62 -3.28 0.72 -5.24
CA LEU A 62 -3.26 -0.30 -6.29
C LEU A 62 -2.67 0.22 -7.59
N ARG A 63 -3.01 1.44 -7.97
CA ARG A 63 -2.48 2.07 -9.18
C ARG A 63 -0.98 2.28 -9.09
N LEU A 64 -0.50 2.74 -7.93
CA LEU A 64 0.92 2.97 -7.72
C LEU A 64 1.72 1.67 -7.68
N LEU A 65 1.21 0.65 -7.01
CA LEU A 65 1.86 -0.65 -6.95
C LEU A 65 2.02 -1.26 -8.35
N ARG A 66 1.02 -1.07 -9.20
CA ARG A 66 1.08 -1.57 -10.57
C ARG A 66 2.22 -0.93 -11.35
N VAL A 67 2.44 0.36 -11.17
CA VAL A 67 3.49 1.09 -11.89
C VAL A 67 4.88 0.59 -11.50
N ILE A 68 5.07 0.21 -10.26
CA ILE A 68 6.37 -0.26 -9.76
C ILE A 68 6.48 -1.78 -9.70
N ASN A 69 5.59 -2.49 -10.38
CA ASN A 69 5.60 -3.94 -10.48
C ASN A 69 5.56 -4.66 -9.12
N GLN A 70 4.81 -4.10 -8.19
CA GLN A 70 4.64 -4.67 -6.85
C GLN A 70 3.18 -5.00 -6.53
N LEU A 71 2.34 -5.08 -7.56
CA LEU A 71 0.90 -5.29 -7.34
C LEU A 71 0.62 -6.64 -6.68
N GLU A 72 1.42 -7.65 -6.97
CA GLU A 72 1.23 -8.97 -6.38
C GLU A 72 1.34 -8.98 -4.86
N ASN A 73 2.01 -7.98 -4.28
CA ASN A 73 2.10 -7.87 -2.83
C ASN A 73 0.76 -7.57 -2.17
N ILE A 74 -0.24 -7.17 -2.95
CA ILE A 74 -1.56 -6.92 -2.40
C ILE A 74 -2.19 -8.21 -1.84
N GLU A 75 -1.80 -9.35 -2.37
CA GLU A 75 -2.29 -10.63 -1.86
C GLU A 75 -1.85 -10.87 -0.42
N ALA A 76 -0.72 -10.28 -0.02
CA ALA A 76 -0.21 -10.42 1.33
C ALA A 76 -0.93 -9.53 2.35
N LEU A 77 -1.76 -8.58 1.90
CA LEU A 77 -2.56 -7.77 2.83
C LEU A 77 -3.51 -8.63 3.64
N LEU A 78 -4.13 -9.58 2.99
CA LEU A 78 -4.97 -10.58 3.62
C LEU A 78 -4.62 -11.91 2.99
N PRO A 79 -3.61 -12.59 3.54
CA PRO A 79 -3.21 -13.88 3.00
C PRO A 79 -4.36 -14.87 3.04
N GLU A 80 -4.33 -15.82 2.12
CA GLU A 80 -5.32 -16.87 2.14
C GLU A 80 -5.33 -17.58 3.48
N ILE A 81 -6.51 -17.84 3.98
CA ILE A 81 -6.65 -18.56 5.23
C ILE A 81 -6.36 -20.02 4.93
N PRO A 82 -5.36 -20.63 5.60
CA PRO A 82 -5.10 -22.05 5.39
C PRO A 82 -6.30 -22.84 5.83
N GLU A 83 -6.45 -24.04 5.26
CA GLU A 83 -7.55 -24.91 5.65
C GLU A 83 -7.52 -25.09 7.16
N SER A 84 -8.63 -24.67 7.77
CA SER A 84 -8.74 -24.61 9.21
C SER A 84 -9.36 -25.89 9.75
N PRO A 85 -9.05 -26.30 11.00
CA PRO A 85 -9.79 -27.36 11.66
C PRO A 85 -11.24 -26.96 11.93
N TYR A 86 -11.59 -25.71 11.78
CA TYR A 86 -12.97 -25.27 11.91
C TYR A 86 -13.81 -25.88 10.79
N ARG A 87 -14.97 -26.38 11.17
CA ARG A 87 -15.85 -26.99 10.21
C ARG A 87 -16.66 -25.97 9.45
N LYS A 88 -17.17 -26.39 8.32
CA LYS A 88 -18.14 -25.57 7.59
C LYS A 88 -19.28 -25.22 8.52
N GLY A 89 -19.66 -23.96 8.49
CA GLY A 89 -20.71 -23.43 9.33
C GLY A 89 -20.26 -22.85 10.64
N GLU A 90 -19.04 -23.12 11.05
CA GLU A 90 -18.46 -22.43 12.18
C GLU A 90 -17.90 -21.11 11.73
N ARG A 91 -18.16 -20.08 12.49
CA ARG A 91 -17.70 -18.76 12.17
C ARG A 91 -16.52 -18.40 13.03
N LEU A 92 -15.53 -17.76 12.42
CA LEU A 92 -14.49 -17.10 13.17
C LEU A 92 -15.11 -15.90 13.86
N LYS A 93 -14.84 -15.77 15.15
CA LYS A 93 -15.30 -14.61 15.88
C LYS A 93 -14.46 -13.41 15.49
N VAL A 94 -15.13 -12.37 15.06
CA VAL A 94 -14.48 -11.12 14.74
C VAL A 94 -14.57 -10.23 15.97
N LYS A 95 -13.43 -9.82 16.47
CA LYS A 95 -13.41 -8.86 17.55
C LYS A 95 -13.71 -7.48 16.98
N GLY A 96 -14.77 -6.92 17.47
CA GLY A 96 -15.21 -5.59 17.04
C GLY A 96 -14.28 -4.49 17.48
#